data_0f5408f38b5943989ab6a0307b20d8ee
#
_entry.id   0f5408f38b5943989ab6a0307b20d8ee
#
_cell.length_a   1.000
_cell.length_b   1.000
_cell.length_c   1.000
_cell.angle_alpha   90.00
_cell.angle_beta   90.00
_cell.angle_gamma   90.00
#
_symmetry.space_group_name_H-M   'P 1'
#
loop_
_entity.id
_entity.type
_entity.pdbx_description
1 polymer ?
#
loop_
_entity_poly.entity_id
_entity_poly.type
_entity_poly.pdbx_seq_one_letter_code
_entity_poly.pdbx_strand_id
1 'polypeptide(L)'
;RSLLPLFPTAVEPFDLDPYDLVVSSSHCVAKSVIVSARSRHLCYCHSPMRYAWDQFDAYFGPERVGRFKSRWIYRPILSHLARWDAATAHRVHRFVANSRHVAARIRRYYNRDAVVAYPPVDTDFYRADATPRGRHFLMVSALVPYKRVDLAIEACRLVGAPLRLLGSGPDRPRLERLAGPDVTFLGALDDEAVRREYREALAVLL
;
A
#
# COMPACT_ATOMS: atom_id res chain seq x y z
N ARG A 1 11.89 1.80 10.63
CA ARG A 1 10.79 2.01 11.60
C ARG A 1 11.19 2.91 12.77
N SER A 2 12.48 2.95 13.11
CA SER A 2 13.03 3.81 14.18
C SER A 2 12.97 5.31 13.90
N LEU A 3 12.81 5.72 12.64
CA LEU A 3 12.79 7.13 12.21
C LEU A 3 11.39 7.77 12.21
N LEU A 4 10.34 7.05 12.63
CA LEU A 4 8.97 7.58 12.64
C LEU A 4 8.80 8.94 13.37
N PRO A 5 9.43 9.17 14.54
CA PRO A 5 9.32 10.45 15.23
C PRO A 5 9.92 11.63 14.45
N LEU A 6 10.84 11.36 13.52
CA LEU A 6 11.52 12.36 12.72
C LEU A 6 10.79 12.72 11.42
N PHE A 7 9.67 12.10 11.13
CA PHE A 7 8.92 12.36 9.90
C PHE A 7 8.48 13.82 9.71
N PRO A 8 8.00 14.54 10.74
CA PRO A 8 7.72 15.96 10.62
C PRO A 8 8.95 16.77 10.19
N THR A 9 10.07 16.56 10.86
CA THR A 9 11.32 17.29 10.58
C THR A 9 11.95 16.91 9.24
N ALA A 10 11.58 15.78 8.66
CA ALA A 10 12.09 15.35 7.37
C ALA A 10 11.37 16.00 6.17
N VAL A 11 10.12 16.44 6.33
CA VAL A 11 9.32 16.98 5.20
C VAL A 11 9.08 18.49 5.29
N GLU A 12 9.07 19.05 6.49
CA GLU A 12 8.81 20.48 6.70
C GLU A 12 9.94 21.42 6.21
N PRO A 13 11.23 21.01 6.20
CA PRO A 13 12.32 21.86 5.73
C PRO A 13 12.46 21.99 4.20
N PHE A 14 11.62 21.31 3.40
CA PHE A 14 11.71 21.44 1.95
C PHE A 14 11.40 22.87 1.51
N ASP A 15 12.33 23.49 0.77
CA ASP A 15 12.11 24.77 0.13
C ASP A 15 11.22 24.59 -1.11
N LEU A 16 9.95 24.91 -0.96
CA LEU A 16 8.94 24.86 -2.00
C LEU A 16 8.45 26.24 -2.42
N ASP A 17 9.05 27.29 -1.92
CA ASP A 17 8.67 28.67 -2.21
C ASP A 17 8.79 29.08 -3.69
N PRO A 18 9.76 28.56 -4.48
CA PRO A 18 9.84 28.87 -5.90
C PRO A 18 8.67 28.38 -6.76
N TYR A 19 7.84 27.46 -6.24
CA TYR A 19 6.82 26.76 -7.02
C TYR A 19 5.42 27.33 -6.80
N ASP A 20 4.68 27.62 -7.87
CA ASP A 20 3.28 28.03 -7.79
C ASP A 20 2.33 26.84 -7.59
N LEU A 21 2.73 25.65 -8.03
CA LEU A 21 1.99 24.40 -7.84
C LEU A 21 2.90 23.32 -7.24
N VAL A 22 2.48 22.77 -6.12
CA VAL A 22 3.11 21.61 -5.49
C VAL A 22 2.16 20.41 -5.59
N VAL A 23 2.63 19.31 -6.16
CA VAL A 23 1.88 18.06 -6.23
C VAL A 23 2.58 17.01 -5.37
N SER A 24 1.88 16.52 -4.33
CA SER A 24 2.40 15.43 -3.49
C SER A 24 1.68 14.11 -3.80
N SER A 25 2.45 13.06 -4.06
CA SER A 25 1.97 11.67 -4.10
C SER A 25 2.22 11.04 -2.73
N SER A 26 1.17 10.82 -1.94
CA SER A 26 1.33 10.57 -0.50
C SER A 26 0.57 9.35 -0.01
N HIS A 27 1.28 8.49 0.70
CA HIS A 27 0.70 7.43 1.55
C HIS A 27 1.09 7.61 3.03
N CYS A 28 1.81 8.68 3.33
CA CYS A 28 2.36 8.98 4.65
C CYS A 28 2.51 10.50 4.85
N VAL A 29 3.71 11.02 4.90
CA VAL A 29 4.04 12.39 5.35
C VAL A 29 4.15 13.43 4.24
N ALA A 30 4.29 13.04 2.98
CA ALA A 30 4.51 13.97 1.87
C ALA A 30 3.41 15.04 1.73
N LYS A 31 2.16 14.75 2.14
CA LYS A 31 1.07 15.73 2.17
C LYS A 31 1.29 16.87 3.16
N SER A 32 2.22 16.70 4.08
CA SER A 32 2.43 17.63 5.21
C SER A 32 3.55 18.65 4.96
N VAL A 33 4.06 18.71 3.73
CA VAL A 33 4.99 19.78 3.31
C VAL A 33 4.40 21.16 3.56
N ILE A 34 5.27 22.13 3.79
CA ILE A 34 4.90 23.53 3.92
C ILE A 34 5.06 24.17 2.55
N VAL A 35 4.03 24.87 2.09
CA VAL A 35 4.05 25.61 0.83
C VAL A 35 3.80 27.09 1.09
N SER A 36 4.32 27.97 0.23
CA SER A 36 4.11 29.41 0.37
C SER A 36 2.64 29.79 0.17
N ALA A 37 2.25 30.99 0.65
CA ALA A 37 0.87 31.48 0.54
C ALA A 37 0.39 31.64 -0.92
N ARG A 38 1.32 31.85 -1.87
CA ARG A 38 1.03 31.93 -3.31
C ARG A 38 0.87 30.58 -3.99
N SER A 39 1.46 29.53 -3.40
CA SER A 39 1.48 28.19 -3.98
C SER A 39 0.15 27.46 -3.78
N ARG A 40 -0.22 26.60 -4.71
CA ARG A 40 -1.32 25.65 -4.55
C ARG A 40 -0.76 24.26 -4.30
N HIS A 41 -1.29 23.56 -3.31
CA HIS A 41 -0.89 22.20 -2.97
C HIS A 41 -2.02 21.22 -3.30
N LEU A 42 -1.76 20.33 -4.26
CA LEU A 42 -2.61 19.19 -4.60
C LEU A 42 -1.98 17.91 -4.07
N CYS A 43 -2.73 17.12 -3.32
CA CYS A 43 -2.25 15.84 -2.80
C CYS A 43 -3.00 14.67 -3.45
N TYR A 44 -2.28 13.86 -4.25
CA TYR A 44 -2.75 12.54 -4.65
C TYR A 44 -2.51 11.57 -3.50
N CYS A 45 -3.58 11.25 -2.78
CA CYS A 45 -3.53 10.47 -1.55
C CYS A 45 -3.80 8.99 -1.83
N HIS A 46 -2.78 8.14 -1.62
CA HIS A 46 -2.94 6.69 -1.70
C HIS A 46 -3.65 6.12 -0.49
N SER A 47 -3.43 6.71 0.68
CA SER A 47 -4.14 6.44 1.93
C SER A 47 -3.65 7.40 3.01
N PRO A 48 -4.49 7.85 3.95
CA PRO A 48 -4.02 8.31 5.26
C PRO A 48 -3.12 7.29 5.93
N MET A 49 -2.20 7.73 6.76
CA MET A 49 -1.14 6.95 7.39
C MET A 49 -1.68 5.72 8.14
N ARG A 50 -1.75 4.53 7.47
CA ARG A 50 -2.47 3.35 7.95
C ARG A 50 -2.03 2.89 9.33
N TYR A 51 -0.73 2.83 9.60
CA TYR A 51 -0.19 2.36 10.86
C TYR A 51 -0.45 3.30 12.04
N ALA A 52 -0.75 4.58 11.78
CA ALA A 52 -1.10 5.54 12.82
C ALA A 52 -2.62 5.54 13.11
N TRP A 53 -3.45 5.25 12.11
CA TRP A 53 -4.89 5.39 12.23
C TRP A 53 -5.65 4.09 12.55
N ASP A 54 -5.42 3.03 11.78
CA ASP A 54 -6.27 1.83 11.85
C ASP A 54 -5.54 0.48 11.78
N GLN A 55 -4.26 0.47 11.45
CA GLN A 55 -3.48 -0.77 11.35
C GLN A 55 -2.32 -0.83 12.34
N PHE A 56 -2.47 -0.17 13.50
CA PHE A 56 -1.45 -0.17 14.54
C PHE A 56 -0.99 -1.59 14.89
N ASP A 57 -1.92 -2.49 15.19
CA ASP A 57 -1.61 -3.84 15.67
C ASP A 57 -0.91 -4.69 14.60
N ALA A 58 -1.27 -4.52 13.32
CA ALA A 58 -0.60 -5.20 12.21
C ALA A 58 0.88 -4.82 12.06
N TYR A 59 1.28 -3.60 12.47
CA TYR A 59 2.64 -3.09 12.32
C TYR A 59 3.43 -3.07 13.63
N PHE A 60 2.79 -2.73 14.74
CA PHE A 60 3.40 -2.44 16.05
C PHE A 60 2.66 -3.10 17.21
N GLY A 61 1.81 -4.08 16.92
CA GLY A 61 1.11 -4.86 17.95
C GLY A 61 2.07 -5.68 18.82
N PRO A 62 1.58 -6.17 19.99
CA PRO A 62 2.38 -6.91 20.96
C PRO A 62 3.14 -8.11 20.36
N GLU A 63 2.55 -8.80 19.39
CA GLU A 63 3.14 -9.97 18.72
C GLU A 63 4.31 -9.58 17.78
N ARG A 64 4.38 -8.31 17.35
CA ARG A 64 5.40 -7.80 16.42
C ARG A 64 6.61 -7.20 17.11
N VAL A 65 6.38 -6.45 18.20
CA VAL A 65 7.41 -5.63 18.84
C VAL A 65 7.52 -5.91 20.35
N GLY A 66 6.70 -6.81 20.88
CA GLY A 66 6.60 -7.09 22.32
C GLY A 66 5.63 -6.13 23.04
N ARG A 67 4.99 -6.60 24.12
CA ARG A 67 3.93 -5.88 24.85
C ARG A 67 4.40 -4.52 25.40
N PHE A 68 5.60 -4.48 25.98
CA PHE A 68 6.15 -3.27 26.57
C PHE A 68 6.39 -2.18 25.50
N LYS A 69 7.13 -2.52 24.43
CA LYS A 69 7.43 -1.58 23.34
C LYS A 69 6.16 -1.12 22.62
N SER A 70 5.22 -2.04 22.35
CA SER A 70 3.95 -1.71 21.71
C SER A 70 3.20 -0.65 22.51
N ARG A 71 3.01 -0.88 23.85
CA ARG A 71 2.19 -0.01 24.70
C ARG A 71 2.86 1.31 25.06
N TRP A 72 4.16 1.27 25.42
CA TRP A 72 4.82 2.40 26.07
C TRP A 72 5.72 3.22 25.13
N ILE A 73 6.10 2.67 23.97
CA ILE A 73 6.94 3.36 23.00
C ILE A 73 6.15 3.69 21.75
N TYR A 74 5.66 2.67 21.04
CA TYR A 74 5.06 2.89 19.71
C TYR A 74 3.68 3.55 19.77
N ARG A 75 2.82 3.18 20.73
CA ARG A 75 1.48 3.78 20.82
C ARG A 75 1.51 5.30 21.09
N PRO A 76 2.29 5.86 22.03
CA PRO A 76 2.42 7.30 22.19
C PRO A 76 2.97 8.00 20.95
N ILE A 77 4.02 7.45 20.33
CA ILE A 77 4.63 8.01 19.12
C ILE A 77 3.61 8.08 17.99
N LEU A 78 2.90 6.97 17.71
CA LEU A 78 1.94 6.93 16.63
C LEU A 78 0.68 7.77 16.92
N SER A 79 0.26 7.89 18.16
CA SER A 79 -0.80 8.82 18.55
C SER A 79 -0.40 10.27 18.33
N HIS A 80 0.87 10.62 18.58
CA HIS A 80 1.40 11.95 18.27
C HIS A 80 1.42 12.18 16.75
N LEU A 81 1.94 11.22 15.99
CA LEU A 81 1.97 11.31 14.53
C LEU A 81 0.57 11.39 13.91
N ALA A 82 -0.42 10.67 14.44
CA ALA A 82 -1.80 10.75 13.97
C ALA A 82 -2.39 12.15 14.16
N ARG A 83 -2.13 12.77 15.32
CA ARG A 83 -2.55 14.16 15.59
C ARG A 83 -1.87 15.17 14.66
N TRP A 84 -0.56 15.02 14.46
CA TRP A 84 0.19 15.85 13.53
C TRP A 84 -0.28 15.66 12.10
N ASP A 85 -0.51 14.41 11.69
CA ASP A 85 -1.03 14.04 10.37
C ASP A 85 -2.40 14.68 10.09
N ALA A 86 -3.32 14.64 11.05
CA ALA A 86 -4.60 15.34 10.96
C ALA A 86 -4.44 16.87 10.96
N ALA A 87 -3.63 17.41 11.87
CA ALA A 87 -3.41 18.83 12.00
C ALA A 87 -2.81 19.46 10.73
N THR A 88 -1.92 18.76 10.04
CA THR A 88 -1.29 19.26 8.80
C THR A 88 -2.14 19.04 7.53
N ALA A 89 -3.30 18.42 7.62
CA ALA A 89 -4.18 18.22 6.46
C ALA A 89 -4.73 19.54 5.88
N HIS A 90 -4.74 20.64 6.65
CA HIS A 90 -5.12 21.96 6.15
C HIS A 90 -4.10 22.55 5.17
N ARG A 91 -2.84 22.08 5.17
CA ARG A 91 -1.79 22.50 4.24
C ARG A 91 -2.08 22.04 2.77
N VAL A 92 -2.99 21.09 2.61
CA VAL A 92 -3.43 20.60 1.30
C VAL A 92 -4.62 21.41 0.81
N HIS A 93 -4.51 22.08 -0.31
CA HIS A 93 -5.60 22.84 -0.91
C HIS A 93 -6.66 21.89 -1.50
N ARG A 94 -6.23 20.85 -2.21
CA ARG A 94 -7.12 19.86 -2.81
C ARG A 94 -6.60 18.44 -2.65
N PHE A 95 -7.44 17.56 -2.10
CA PHE A 95 -7.16 16.13 -2.08
C PHE A 95 -7.73 15.44 -3.31
N VAL A 96 -6.93 14.54 -3.88
CA VAL A 96 -7.34 13.57 -4.89
C VAL A 96 -7.09 12.19 -4.30
N ALA A 97 -8.13 11.39 -4.17
CA ALA A 97 -8.05 10.03 -3.62
C ALA A 97 -7.97 9.00 -4.74
N ASN A 98 -7.14 7.98 -4.59
CA ASN A 98 -7.02 6.89 -5.56
C ASN A 98 -8.26 5.96 -5.60
N SER A 99 -9.21 6.12 -4.68
CA SER A 99 -10.43 5.30 -4.61
C SER A 99 -11.49 5.96 -3.72
N ARG A 100 -12.75 5.53 -3.88
CA ARG A 100 -13.85 5.93 -2.99
C ARG A 100 -13.56 5.56 -1.53
N HIS A 101 -12.92 4.41 -1.30
CA HIS A 101 -12.50 3.98 0.04
C HIS A 101 -11.52 4.99 0.66
N VAL A 102 -10.51 5.43 -0.09
CA VAL A 102 -9.53 6.41 0.40
C VAL A 102 -10.18 7.79 0.58
N ALA A 103 -11.11 8.19 -0.28
CA ALA A 103 -11.88 9.42 -0.08
C ALA A 103 -12.66 9.40 1.25
N ALA A 104 -13.32 8.28 1.57
CA ALA A 104 -14.00 8.10 2.85
C ALA A 104 -13.03 8.16 4.05
N ARG A 105 -11.81 7.62 3.90
CA ARG A 105 -10.77 7.71 4.94
C ARG A 105 -10.27 9.15 5.13
N ILE A 106 -10.05 9.90 4.05
CA ILE A 106 -9.70 11.34 4.10
C ILE A 106 -10.79 12.10 4.86
N ARG A 107 -12.05 11.86 4.54
CA ARG A 107 -13.17 12.47 5.25
C ARG A 107 -13.15 12.11 6.75
N ARG A 108 -12.97 10.84 7.07
CA ARG A 108 -12.97 10.33 8.45
C ARG A 108 -11.82 10.91 9.30
N TYR A 109 -10.59 10.92 8.78
CA TYR A 109 -9.41 11.24 9.58
C TYR A 109 -8.96 12.70 9.47
N TYR A 110 -9.26 13.37 8.35
CA TYR A 110 -8.84 14.74 8.09
C TYR A 110 -10.00 15.73 8.07
N ASN A 111 -11.24 15.24 8.09
CA ASN A 111 -12.45 16.03 7.90
C ASN A 111 -12.39 16.90 6.62
N ARG A 112 -11.85 16.32 5.53
CA ARG A 112 -11.66 16.97 4.23
C ARG A 112 -12.35 16.16 3.14
N ASP A 113 -12.86 16.84 2.13
CA ASP A 113 -13.35 16.20 0.92
C ASP A 113 -12.23 15.90 -0.06
N ALA A 114 -12.43 14.90 -0.91
CA ALA A 114 -11.50 14.51 -1.95
C ALA A 114 -12.22 14.17 -3.25
N VAL A 115 -11.63 14.57 -4.37
CA VAL A 115 -12.03 14.07 -5.70
C VAL A 115 -11.44 12.67 -5.88
N VAL A 116 -12.19 11.76 -6.50
CA VAL A 116 -11.68 10.41 -6.80
C VAL A 116 -11.09 10.38 -8.21
N ALA A 117 -9.81 10.01 -8.31
CA ALA A 117 -9.16 9.69 -9.56
C ALA A 117 -8.46 8.34 -9.40
N TYR A 118 -9.00 7.31 -10.05
CA TYR A 118 -8.43 5.96 -9.98
C TYR A 118 -7.06 5.90 -10.62
N PRO A 119 -6.13 5.03 -10.13
CA PRO A 119 -4.85 4.80 -10.79
C PRO A 119 -5.08 4.38 -12.25
N PRO A 120 -4.32 4.95 -13.20
CA PRO A 120 -4.42 4.53 -14.60
C PRO A 120 -3.86 3.11 -14.77
N VAL A 121 -4.41 2.40 -15.74
CA VAL A 121 -3.90 1.11 -16.20
C VAL A 121 -3.59 1.25 -17.69
N ASP A 122 -2.43 0.73 -18.11
CA ASP A 122 -2.08 0.64 -19.53
C ASP A 122 -2.93 -0.47 -20.19
N THR A 123 -4.11 -0.06 -20.69
CA THR A 123 -5.07 -0.97 -21.32
C THR A 123 -4.66 -1.42 -22.72
N ASP A 124 -3.71 -0.73 -23.35
CA ASP A 124 -3.13 -1.14 -24.63
C ASP A 124 -2.14 -2.29 -24.43
N PHE A 125 -1.37 -2.21 -23.36
CA PHE A 125 -0.46 -3.29 -22.98
C PHE A 125 -1.19 -4.47 -22.32
N TYR A 126 -1.99 -4.23 -21.29
CA TYR A 126 -2.75 -5.26 -20.56
C TYR A 126 -4.14 -5.48 -21.14
N ARG A 127 -4.22 -5.94 -22.37
CA ARG A 127 -5.49 -6.27 -23.03
C ARG A 127 -5.73 -7.77 -23.08
N ALA A 128 -6.98 -8.16 -23.01
CA ALA A 128 -7.39 -9.54 -23.25
C ALA A 128 -7.12 -9.94 -24.71
N ASP A 129 -6.75 -11.18 -24.92
CA ASP A 129 -6.60 -11.78 -26.24
C ASP A 129 -7.16 -13.22 -26.24
N ALA A 130 -6.98 -13.94 -27.36
CA ALA A 130 -7.44 -15.31 -27.52
C ALA A 130 -6.51 -16.37 -26.90
N THR A 131 -5.55 -15.98 -26.06
CA THR A 131 -4.64 -16.93 -25.40
C THR A 131 -5.45 -17.95 -24.59
N PRO A 132 -5.26 -19.26 -24.80
CA PRO A 132 -5.95 -20.29 -24.04
C PRO A 132 -5.60 -20.17 -22.54
N ARG A 133 -6.61 -20.19 -21.71
CA ARG A 133 -6.42 -20.17 -20.26
C ARG A 133 -5.84 -21.49 -19.78
N GLY A 134 -4.83 -21.42 -18.92
CA GLY A 134 -4.30 -22.55 -18.18
C GLY A 134 -5.21 -22.99 -17.04
N ARG A 135 -4.70 -23.88 -16.20
CA ARG A 135 -5.43 -24.44 -15.05
C ARG A 135 -5.00 -23.85 -13.72
N HIS A 136 -4.03 -22.93 -13.73
CA HIS A 136 -3.46 -22.36 -12.50
C HIS A 136 -4.15 -21.05 -12.09
N PHE A 137 -4.21 -20.83 -10.81
CA PHE A 137 -4.48 -19.51 -10.23
C PHE A 137 -3.19 -18.69 -10.17
N LEU A 138 -3.32 -17.38 -10.34
CA LEU A 138 -2.20 -16.43 -10.24
C LEU A 138 -2.43 -15.48 -9.08
N MET A 139 -1.42 -15.23 -8.26
CA MET A 139 -1.41 -14.14 -7.31
C MET A 139 -0.16 -13.28 -7.53
N VAL A 140 -0.36 -12.00 -7.84
CA VAL A 140 0.71 -11.00 -8.00
C VAL A 140 0.73 -10.13 -6.76
N SER A 141 1.74 -10.29 -5.90
CA SER A 141 1.77 -9.58 -4.62
C SER A 141 3.17 -9.52 -4.01
N ALA A 142 3.42 -8.48 -3.21
CA ALA A 142 4.54 -8.52 -2.29
C ALA A 142 4.33 -9.63 -1.25
N LEU A 143 5.35 -10.46 -1.03
CA LEU A 143 5.29 -11.57 -0.07
C LEU A 143 5.53 -11.05 1.35
N VAL A 144 4.49 -10.44 1.91
CA VAL A 144 4.47 -9.85 3.26
C VAL A 144 3.24 -10.34 4.04
N PRO A 145 3.32 -10.48 5.38
CA PRO A 145 2.28 -11.12 6.17
C PRO A 145 0.87 -10.54 6.01
N TYR A 146 0.73 -9.22 5.86
CA TYR A 146 -0.58 -8.58 5.75
C TYR A 146 -1.28 -8.81 4.38
N LYS A 147 -0.57 -9.32 3.39
CA LYS A 147 -1.13 -9.70 2.09
C LYS A 147 -1.78 -11.10 2.12
N ARG A 148 -1.62 -11.84 3.19
CA ARG A 148 -2.27 -13.12 3.45
C ARG A 148 -2.13 -14.12 2.30
N VAL A 149 -0.91 -14.18 1.71
CA VAL A 149 -0.58 -15.17 0.66
C VAL A 149 -0.77 -16.61 1.16
N ASP A 150 -0.64 -16.82 2.47
CA ASP A 150 -0.95 -18.08 3.14
C ASP A 150 -2.38 -18.58 2.88
N LEU A 151 -3.36 -17.67 2.83
CA LEU A 151 -4.76 -18.04 2.49
C LEU A 151 -4.92 -18.49 1.05
N ALA A 152 -4.20 -17.86 0.10
CA ALA A 152 -4.23 -18.29 -1.29
C ALA A 152 -3.63 -19.69 -1.47
N ILE A 153 -2.52 -19.98 -0.80
CA ILE A 153 -1.89 -21.31 -0.79
C ILE A 153 -2.87 -22.36 -0.25
N GLU A 154 -3.49 -22.06 0.91
CA GLU A 154 -4.43 -22.99 1.54
C GLU A 154 -5.68 -23.22 0.68
N ALA A 155 -6.26 -22.15 0.12
CA ALA A 155 -7.45 -22.24 -0.73
C ALA A 155 -7.17 -23.10 -1.99
N CYS A 156 -6.04 -22.88 -2.67
CA CYS A 156 -5.66 -23.66 -3.85
C CYS A 156 -5.39 -25.13 -3.48
N ARG A 157 -4.77 -25.40 -2.32
CA ARG A 157 -4.57 -26.74 -1.79
C ARG A 157 -5.90 -27.48 -1.56
N LEU A 158 -6.91 -26.81 -1.00
CA LEU A 158 -8.23 -27.39 -0.73
C LEU A 158 -8.98 -27.78 -2.00
N VAL A 159 -8.80 -27.02 -3.08
CA VAL A 159 -9.47 -27.30 -4.36
C VAL A 159 -8.60 -28.12 -5.34
N GLY A 160 -7.39 -28.50 -4.94
CA GLY A 160 -6.46 -29.27 -5.78
C GLY A 160 -6.04 -28.53 -7.05
N ALA A 161 -5.86 -27.21 -6.97
CA ALA A 161 -5.54 -26.38 -8.13
C ALA A 161 -4.13 -25.79 -8.04
N PRO A 162 -3.36 -25.76 -9.15
CA PRO A 162 -2.04 -25.14 -9.17
C PRO A 162 -2.11 -23.63 -8.88
N LEU A 163 -1.13 -23.12 -8.12
CA LEU A 163 -0.99 -21.69 -7.79
C LEU A 163 0.38 -21.18 -8.24
N ARG A 164 0.40 -20.09 -8.98
CA ARG A 164 1.61 -19.32 -9.29
C ARG A 164 1.65 -18.04 -8.48
N LEU A 165 2.75 -17.84 -7.74
CA LEU A 165 2.99 -16.67 -6.90
C LEU A 165 4.06 -15.81 -7.54
N LEU A 166 3.67 -14.62 -7.97
CA LEU A 166 4.55 -13.64 -8.59
C LEU A 166 4.81 -12.50 -7.61
N GLY A 167 6.09 -12.23 -7.36
CA GLY A 167 6.57 -11.19 -6.46
C GLY A 167 7.63 -11.68 -5.49
N SER A 168 8.07 -10.77 -4.64
CA SER A 168 9.12 -11.02 -3.65
C SER A 168 8.77 -10.42 -2.29
N GLY A 169 9.46 -10.84 -1.24
CA GLY A 169 9.26 -10.30 0.09
C GLY A 169 9.82 -11.17 1.22
N PRO A 170 9.93 -10.59 2.42
CA PRO A 170 10.56 -11.27 3.56
C PRO A 170 9.80 -12.48 4.09
N ASP A 171 8.53 -12.65 3.72
CA ASP A 171 7.70 -13.79 4.15
C ASP A 171 7.90 -15.05 3.28
N ARG A 172 8.64 -14.93 2.17
CA ARG A 172 8.86 -16.03 1.22
C ARG A 172 9.31 -17.34 1.90
N PRO A 173 10.33 -17.36 2.80
CA PRO A 173 10.77 -18.61 3.42
C PRO A 173 9.69 -19.31 4.27
N ARG A 174 8.77 -18.54 4.89
CA ARG A 174 7.64 -19.10 5.62
C ARG A 174 6.61 -19.69 4.66
N LEU A 175 6.30 -18.98 3.58
CA LEU A 175 5.34 -19.40 2.58
C LEU A 175 5.81 -20.65 1.83
N GLU A 176 7.09 -20.76 1.50
CA GLU A 176 7.67 -21.96 0.87
C GLU A 176 7.55 -23.22 1.76
N ARG A 177 7.65 -23.06 3.09
CA ARG A 177 7.40 -24.17 4.02
C ARG A 177 5.93 -24.60 4.11
N LEU A 178 5.00 -23.72 3.78
CA LEU A 178 3.56 -24.00 3.76
C LEU A 178 3.09 -24.53 2.40
N ALA A 179 3.84 -24.23 1.36
CA ALA A 179 3.52 -24.59 -0.02
C ALA A 179 3.67 -26.09 -0.25
N GLY A 180 2.68 -26.67 -0.95
CA GLY A 180 2.77 -27.99 -1.53
C GLY A 180 3.42 -27.97 -2.93
N PRO A 181 3.51 -29.14 -3.59
CA PRO A 181 4.14 -29.27 -4.90
C PRO A 181 3.43 -28.48 -6.02
N ASP A 182 2.16 -28.16 -5.83
CA ASP A 182 1.35 -27.41 -6.81
C ASP A 182 1.52 -25.91 -6.72
N VAL A 183 2.40 -25.40 -5.84
CA VAL A 183 2.67 -23.96 -5.70
C VAL A 183 4.02 -23.61 -6.30
N THR A 184 4.01 -22.70 -7.27
CA THR A 184 5.22 -22.22 -7.94
C THR A 184 5.50 -20.76 -7.57
N PHE A 185 6.70 -20.48 -7.03
CA PHE A 185 7.17 -19.13 -6.74
C PHE A 185 7.99 -18.59 -7.92
N LEU A 186 7.41 -17.66 -8.68
CA LEU A 186 8.03 -17.11 -9.89
C LEU A 186 9.07 -16.00 -9.59
N GLY A 187 9.00 -15.41 -8.40
CA GLY A 187 9.85 -14.26 -8.07
C GLY A 187 9.38 -12.97 -8.76
N ALA A 188 10.32 -12.05 -9.01
CA ALA A 188 10.08 -10.86 -9.79
C ALA A 188 10.28 -11.17 -11.27
N LEU A 189 9.35 -10.73 -12.10
CA LEU A 189 9.39 -10.89 -13.56
C LEU A 189 9.32 -9.51 -14.22
N ASP A 190 9.73 -9.42 -15.49
CA ASP A 190 9.50 -8.25 -16.32
C ASP A 190 8.02 -8.11 -16.73
N ASP A 191 7.64 -6.95 -17.24
CA ASP A 191 6.24 -6.64 -17.56
C ASP A 191 5.66 -7.57 -18.63
N GLU A 192 6.46 -8.01 -19.60
CA GLU A 192 6.02 -8.95 -20.64
C GLU A 192 5.72 -10.33 -20.05
N ALA A 193 6.56 -10.82 -19.15
CA ALA A 193 6.33 -12.09 -18.47
C ALA A 193 5.13 -11.98 -17.52
N VAL A 194 4.98 -10.86 -16.81
CA VAL A 194 3.79 -10.58 -15.97
C VAL A 194 2.52 -10.60 -16.82
N ARG A 195 2.54 -9.96 -17.99
CA ARG A 195 1.41 -9.96 -18.92
C ARG A 195 1.04 -11.37 -19.41
N ARG A 196 2.05 -12.21 -19.73
CA ARG A 196 1.79 -13.62 -20.10
C ARG A 196 1.14 -14.39 -18.97
N GLU A 197 1.64 -14.26 -17.75
CA GLU A 197 1.05 -14.92 -16.58
C GLU A 197 -0.43 -14.51 -16.36
N TYR A 198 -0.75 -13.21 -16.53
CA TYR A 198 -2.15 -12.74 -16.44
C TYR A 198 -3.04 -13.36 -17.51
N ARG A 199 -2.56 -13.53 -18.75
CA ARG A 199 -3.33 -14.08 -19.87
C ARG A 199 -3.57 -15.57 -19.72
N GLU A 200 -2.55 -16.31 -19.26
CA GLU A 200 -2.59 -17.75 -19.10
C GLU A 200 -3.31 -18.21 -17.83
N ALA A 201 -3.47 -17.35 -16.85
CA ALA A 201 -4.13 -17.72 -15.59
C ALA A 201 -5.60 -18.07 -15.79
N LEU A 202 -6.07 -19.10 -15.07
CA LEU A 202 -7.50 -19.41 -14.95
C LEU A 202 -8.25 -18.24 -14.28
N ALA A 203 -7.67 -17.75 -13.18
CA ALA A 203 -8.16 -16.57 -12.46
C ALA A 203 -7.02 -15.93 -11.63
N VAL A 204 -7.20 -14.66 -11.27
CA VAL A 204 -6.26 -13.91 -10.43
C VAL A 204 -6.84 -13.79 -9.03
N LEU A 205 -6.03 -14.09 -8.02
CA LEU A 205 -6.34 -13.91 -6.60
C LEU A 205 -5.78 -12.56 -6.12
N LEU A 206 -6.60 -11.78 -5.36
CA LEU A 206 -6.27 -10.43 -4.88
C LEU A 206 -6.28 -10.36 -3.35
#